data_b99ee087eeb46738975ca8c9bcdd02ac
#
_entry.id   b99ee087eeb46738975ca8c9bcdd02ac
#
_cell.length_a   1.000
_cell.length_b   1.000
_cell.length_c   1.000
_cell.angle_alpha   90.00
_cell.angle_beta   90.00
_cell.angle_gamma   90.00
#
_symmetry.space_group_name_H-M   'P 1'
#
loop_
_entity.id
_entity.type
_entity.pdbx_description
1 polymer ?
#
loop_
_entity_poly.entity_id
_entity_poly.type
_entity_poly.pdbx_seq_one_letter_code
_entity_poly.pdbx_strand_id
1 'polypeptide(L)'
;MLGNVLRLAVLASWLGLTGWYVMRQVLPDLGLIAESDPRVSLADRLNRVQHYALLWRPQPTSAAERVGTCSMGVFSDDVGVRLETQVDIISTRFLPGARMLRQAVGGTSRGIRLRLDEMLDASMRLRGIDVTGNVFGVPFTAEGPVDHTGLRLTWKAAGTSGTRLIPEVRPDRVSGGDLTSNLPAGLKPGQQFSNRISTIDPTRLRLATKEAVFVVLERVQHRTAAGIAELIEVEMRLDGRRFAVLRCDDRGAVHRQELLDAGMILDLTHVSDEFGKQIWPLPPDAGKTR
;
A
#
# COMPACT_ATOMS: atom_id res chain seq x y z
N MET A 1 33.53 -41.37 25.88
CA MET A 1 32.58 -41.28 24.75
C MET A 1 31.52 -40.19 24.96
N LEU A 2 30.90 -40.04 26.10
CA LEU A 2 29.82 -39.07 26.38
C LEU A 2 30.23 -37.61 26.10
N GLY A 3 31.48 -37.23 26.43
CA GLY A 3 31.98 -35.87 26.24
C GLY A 3 32.11 -35.42 24.77
N ASN A 4 32.38 -36.34 23.86
CA ASN A 4 32.49 -36.03 22.43
C ASN A 4 31.11 -35.89 21.77
N VAL A 5 30.12 -36.67 22.22
CA VAL A 5 28.72 -36.55 21.77
C VAL A 5 28.13 -35.21 22.22
N LEU A 6 28.40 -34.79 23.45
CA LEU A 6 27.95 -33.51 23.98
C LEU A 6 28.58 -32.32 23.20
N ARG A 7 29.89 -32.40 22.91
CA ARG A 7 30.58 -31.38 22.11
C ARG A 7 30.02 -31.28 20.69
N LEU A 8 29.74 -32.40 20.04
CA LEU A 8 29.13 -32.43 18.71
C LEU A 8 27.70 -31.87 18.73
N ALA A 9 26.88 -32.18 19.74
CA ALA A 9 25.54 -31.64 19.89
C ALA A 9 25.56 -30.13 20.11
N VAL A 10 26.48 -29.61 20.94
CA VAL A 10 26.65 -28.17 21.16
C VAL A 10 27.12 -27.47 19.87
N LEU A 11 28.05 -28.07 19.13
CA LEU A 11 28.54 -27.51 17.86
C LEU A 11 27.46 -27.50 16.78
N ALA A 12 26.66 -28.56 16.69
CA ALA A 12 25.54 -28.65 15.75
C ALA A 12 24.43 -27.65 16.10
N SER A 13 24.09 -27.48 17.39
CA SER A 13 23.16 -26.46 17.88
C SER A 13 23.67 -25.05 17.59
N TRP A 14 24.95 -24.80 17.81
CA TRP A 14 25.55 -23.50 17.54
C TRP A 14 25.56 -23.17 16.05
N LEU A 15 25.95 -24.13 15.19
CA LEU A 15 25.90 -23.98 13.73
C LEU A 15 24.44 -23.79 13.23
N GLY A 16 23.49 -24.51 13.80
CA GLY A 16 22.07 -24.36 13.45
C GLY A 16 21.53 -22.98 13.83
N LEU A 17 21.83 -22.51 15.05
CA LEU A 17 21.41 -21.18 15.53
C LEU A 17 22.11 -20.07 14.76
N THR A 18 23.42 -20.21 14.49
CA THR A 18 24.17 -19.23 13.70
C THR A 18 23.70 -19.19 12.26
N GLY A 19 23.48 -20.35 11.64
CA GLY A 19 22.92 -20.44 10.30
C GLY A 19 21.52 -19.83 10.21
N TRP A 20 20.68 -20.10 11.20
CA TRP A 20 19.35 -19.50 11.30
C TRP A 20 19.41 -17.98 11.50
N TYR A 21 20.32 -17.50 12.37
CA TYR A 21 20.55 -16.07 12.61
C TYR A 21 21.08 -15.37 11.37
N VAL A 22 22.05 -15.96 10.66
CA VAL A 22 22.61 -15.44 9.41
C VAL A 22 21.55 -15.38 8.33
N MET A 23 20.74 -16.44 8.17
CA MET A 23 19.67 -16.47 7.17
C MET A 23 18.56 -15.46 7.47
N ARG A 24 18.28 -15.17 8.73
CA ARG A 24 17.13 -14.37 9.12
C ARG A 24 17.45 -12.90 9.41
N GLN A 25 18.69 -12.59 9.77
CA GLN A 25 19.09 -11.23 10.15
C GLN A 25 20.25 -10.67 9.32
N VAL A 26 21.26 -11.47 9.03
CA VAL A 26 22.47 -10.96 8.36
C VAL A 26 22.31 -10.90 6.83
N LEU A 27 21.61 -11.86 6.21
CA LEU A 27 21.37 -11.86 4.76
C LEU A 27 20.43 -10.73 4.30
N PRO A 28 19.36 -10.39 5.04
CA PRO A 28 18.57 -9.19 4.74
C PRO A 28 19.37 -7.90 4.90
N ASP A 29 20.15 -7.77 6.00
CA ASP A 29 20.96 -6.58 6.28
C ASP A 29 22.11 -6.40 5.29
N LEU A 30 22.58 -7.47 4.64
CA LEU A 30 23.58 -7.43 3.57
C LEU A 30 22.98 -7.16 2.17
N GLY A 31 21.66 -6.91 2.06
CA GLY A 31 21.02 -6.63 0.76
C GLY A 31 20.94 -7.85 -0.18
N LEU A 32 21.20 -9.05 0.33
CA LEU A 32 21.08 -10.29 -0.45
C LEU A 32 19.61 -10.74 -0.62
N ILE A 33 18.71 -10.17 0.19
CA ILE A 33 17.29 -10.07 -0.10
C ILE A 33 17.09 -8.61 -0.51
N ALA A 34 16.86 -8.36 -1.77
CA ALA A 34 16.76 -7.01 -2.30
C ALA A 34 15.68 -6.23 -1.54
N GLU A 35 16.08 -5.21 -0.77
CA GLU A 35 15.18 -4.10 -0.51
C GLU A 35 14.78 -3.57 -1.89
N SER A 36 13.50 -3.63 -2.19
CA SER A 36 13.01 -3.06 -3.45
C SER A 36 13.32 -1.56 -3.42
N ASP A 37 14.24 -1.10 -4.26
CA ASP A 37 14.50 0.32 -4.39
C ASP A 37 13.19 0.97 -4.87
N PRO A 38 12.53 1.82 -4.06
CA PRO A 38 11.28 2.46 -4.44
C PRO A 38 11.43 3.31 -5.71
N ARG A 39 12.66 3.76 -6.03
CA ARG A 39 12.95 4.55 -7.24
C ARG A 39 12.71 3.74 -8.51
N VAL A 40 13.07 2.46 -8.52
CA VAL A 40 12.89 1.60 -9.70
C VAL A 40 11.41 1.33 -9.96
N SER A 41 10.63 1.08 -8.91
CA SER A 41 9.20 0.80 -9.07
C SER A 41 8.38 2.05 -9.42
N LEU A 42 8.82 3.25 -9.02
CA LEU A 42 8.14 4.50 -9.33
C LEU A 42 8.46 5.01 -10.74
N ALA A 43 9.68 4.77 -11.26
CA ALA A 43 10.07 5.22 -12.60
C ALA A 43 9.16 4.67 -13.71
N ASP A 44 8.76 3.40 -13.61
CA ASP A 44 7.87 2.76 -14.59
C ASP A 44 6.41 3.26 -14.52
N ARG A 45 6.07 4.01 -13.49
CA ARG A 45 4.71 4.51 -13.22
C ARG A 45 4.56 6.00 -13.37
N LEU A 46 5.65 6.68 -13.68
CA LEU A 46 5.65 8.12 -13.82
C LEU A 46 4.58 8.55 -14.82
N ASN A 47 3.75 9.53 -14.42
CA ASN A 47 2.65 10.08 -15.22
C ASN A 47 1.57 9.04 -15.59
N ARG A 48 1.36 8.06 -14.72
CA ARG A 48 0.30 7.06 -14.85
C ARG A 48 -0.60 7.05 -13.64
N VAL A 49 -1.88 6.80 -13.88
CA VAL A 49 -2.91 6.66 -12.86
C VAL A 49 -3.53 5.27 -12.95
N GLN A 50 -3.45 4.51 -11.87
CA GLN A 50 -4.09 3.22 -11.71
C GLN A 50 -5.45 3.42 -11.06
N HIS A 51 -6.51 2.85 -11.63
CA HIS A 51 -7.87 2.97 -11.14
C HIS A 51 -8.38 1.62 -10.66
N TYR A 52 -8.85 1.58 -9.42
CA TYR A 52 -9.31 0.38 -8.74
C TYR A 52 -10.79 0.48 -8.39
N ALA A 53 -11.51 -0.62 -8.53
CA ALA A 53 -12.76 -0.81 -7.83
C ALA A 53 -12.47 -1.20 -6.38
N LEU A 54 -13.11 -0.52 -5.43
CA LEU A 54 -13.13 -0.92 -4.03
C LEU A 54 -14.32 -1.86 -3.81
N LEU A 55 -14.00 -3.09 -3.43
CA LEU A 55 -14.99 -4.12 -3.13
C LEU A 55 -14.88 -4.50 -1.65
N TRP A 56 -15.99 -4.85 -1.06
CA TRP A 56 -16.03 -5.36 0.30
C TRP A 56 -16.68 -6.73 0.33
N ARG A 57 -16.05 -7.65 1.04
CA ARG A 57 -16.50 -9.02 1.25
C ARG A 57 -16.64 -9.27 2.76
N PRO A 58 -17.87 -9.24 3.31
CA PRO A 58 -18.09 -9.38 4.76
C PRO A 58 -17.65 -10.73 5.31
N GLN A 59 -17.69 -11.77 4.49
CA GLN A 59 -17.25 -13.12 4.83
C GLN A 59 -16.54 -13.77 3.63
N PRO A 60 -15.57 -14.67 3.84
CA PRO A 60 -14.83 -15.31 2.75
C PRO A 60 -15.71 -15.98 1.68
N THR A 61 -16.89 -16.49 2.08
CA THR A 61 -17.85 -17.18 1.20
C THR A 61 -18.87 -16.25 0.54
N SER A 62 -18.91 -14.98 0.96
CA SER A 62 -19.88 -14.00 0.40
C SER A 62 -19.39 -13.45 -0.94
N ALA A 63 -20.33 -13.04 -1.79
CA ALA A 63 -20.01 -12.23 -2.95
C ALA A 63 -19.44 -10.87 -2.52
N ALA A 64 -18.45 -10.39 -3.24
CA ALA A 64 -17.88 -9.06 -3.00
C ALA A 64 -18.85 -7.98 -3.54
N GLU A 65 -19.13 -6.96 -2.73
CA GLU A 65 -19.99 -5.82 -3.07
C GLU A 65 -19.10 -4.59 -3.37
N ARG A 66 -19.41 -3.85 -4.44
CA ARG A 66 -18.69 -2.61 -4.75
C ARG A 66 -19.11 -1.53 -3.75
N VAL A 67 -18.11 -1.00 -3.03
CA VAL A 67 -18.30 0.05 -2.01
C VAL A 67 -17.69 1.38 -2.41
N GLY A 68 -16.89 1.42 -3.51
CA GLY A 68 -16.29 2.66 -3.97
C GLY A 68 -15.29 2.46 -5.10
N THR A 69 -14.41 3.47 -5.24
CA THR A 69 -13.27 3.47 -6.16
C THR A 69 -12.04 4.04 -5.46
N CYS A 70 -10.87 3.65 -5.95
CA CYS A 70 -9.59 4.23 -5.56
C CYS A 70 -8.79 4.50 -6.83
N SER A 71 -8.10 5.64 -6.89
CA SER A 71 -7.11 5.88 -7.94
C SER A 71 -5.78 6.27 -7.30
N MET A 72 -4.69 5.81 -7.91
CA MET A 72 -3.32 6.05 -7.46
C MET A 72 -2.49 6.52 -8.64
N GLY A 73 -1.92 7.72 -8.54
CA GLY A 73 -1.11 8.34 -9.57
C GLY A 73 0.28 8.68 -9.07
N VAL A 74 1.25 8.62 -9.98
CA VAL A 74 2.63 9.04 -9.76
C VAL A 74 2.94 10.12 -10.78
N PHE A 75 3.25 11.32 -10.31
CA PHE A 75 3.49 12.48 -11.16
C PHE A 75 4.87 13.07 -10.90
N SER A 76 5.54 13.48 -11.97
CA SER A 76 6.74 14.30 -11.86
C SER A 76 6.33 15.75 -11.58
N ASP A 77 7.02 16.42 -10.66
CA ASP A 77 6.93 17.86 -10.49
C ASP A 77 8.33 18.51 -10.56
N ASP A 78 8.40 19.83 -10.52
CA ASP A 78 9.65 20.59 -10.68
C ASP A 78 10.67 20.32 -9.54
N VAL A 79 10.24 19.72 -8.44
CA VAL A 79 11.04 19.53 -7.22
C VAL A 79 11.27 18.05 -6.89
N GLY A 80 10.50 17.15 -7.51
CA GLY A 80 10.59 15.71 -7.23
C GLY A 80 9.41 14.92 -7.81
N VAL A 81 8.75 14.15 -6.95
CA VAL A 81 7.64 13.27 -7.31
C VAL A 81 6.46 13.52 -6.39
N ARG A 82 5.27 13.58 -6.95
CA ARG A 82 4.01 13.60 -6.22
C ARG A 82 3.29 12.27 -6.38
N LEU A 83 2.97 11.65 -5.27
CA LEU A 83 2.09 10.49 -5.20
C LEU A 83 0.68 10.97 -4.86
N GLU A 84 -0.27 10.70 -5.74
CA GLU A 84 -1.67 11.07 -5.54
C GLU A 84 -2.49 9.81 -5.29
N THR A 85 -3.24 9.79 -4.19
CA THR A 85 -4.22 8.74 -3.90
C THR A 85 -5.58 9.38 -3.72
N GLN A 86 -6.55 8.98 -4.52
CA GLN A 86 -7.93 9.42 -4.37
C GLN A 86 -8.82 8.22 -4.04
N VAL A 87 -9.65 8.36 -3.01
CA VAL A 87 -10.60 7.34 -2.58
C VAL A 87 -12.01 7.94 -2.57
N ASP A 88 -12.95 7.26 -3.23
CA ASP A 88 -14.37 7.63 -3.22
C ASP A 88 -15.18 6.43 -2.72
N ILE A 89 -15.68 6.52 -1.49
CA ILE A 89 -16.49 5.51 -0.81
C ILE A 89 -17.95 5.90 -0.92
N ILE A 90 -18.71 5.13 -1.65
CA ILE A 90 -20.16 5.37 -1.87
C ILE A 90 -21.03 4.62 -0.86
N SER A 91 -20.53 3.53 -0.29
CA SER A 91 -21.19 2.74 0.74
C SER A 91 -20.27 2.55 1.94
N THR A 92 -20.74 2.95 3.11
CA THR A 92 -19.99 2.86 4.37
C THR A 92 -20.43 1.69 5.25
N ARG A 93 -21.14 0.69 4.68
CA ARG A 93 -21.63 -0.49 5.43
C ARG A 93 -20.52 -1.29 6.10
N PHE A 94 -19.33 -1.29 5.50
CA PHE A 94 -18.15 -1.99 6.02
C PHE A 94 -17.44 -1.24 7.16
N LEU A 95 -17.77 0.03 7.41
CA LEU A 95 -17.15 0.85 8.47
C LEU A 95 -17.96 0.72 9.75
N PRO A 96 -17.45 0.06 10.79
CA PRO A 96 -18.08 0.04 12.10
C PRO A 96 -18.30 1.46 12.62
N GLY A 97 -19.49 1.75 13.13
CA GLY A 97 -19.80 3.06 13.68
C GLY A 97 -19.99 4.20 12.67
N ALA A 98 -19.96 3.95 11.35
CA ALA A 98 -20.16 5.00 10.32
C ALA A 98 -21.41 5.84 10.53
N ARG A 99 -22.50 5.23 11.02
CA ARG A 99 -23.74 5.95 11.34
C ARG A 99 -23.54 6.96 12.49
N MET A 100 -22.85 6.53 13.54
CA MET A 100 -22.55 7.39 14.70
C MET A 100 -21.58 8.50 14.30
N LEU A 101 -20.55 8.18 13.54
CA LEU A 101 -19.58 9.15 13.04
C LEU A 101 -20.28 10.21 12.18
N ARG A 102 -21.13 9.80 11.25
CA ARG A 102 -21.92 10.71 10.42
C ARG A 102 -22.78 11.67 11.26
N GLN A 103 -23.45 11.15 12.28
CA GLN A 103 -24.25 11.97 13.19
C GLN A 103 -23.38 12.95 13.99
N ALA A 104 -22.23 12.49 14.49
CA ALA A 104 -21.31 13.30 15.28
C ALA A 104 -20.72 14.48 14.49
N VAL A 105 -20.45 14.29 13.18
CA VAL A 105 -19.92 15.38 12.32
C VAL A 105 -21.03 16.22 11.66
N GLY A 106 -22.31 15.95 11.93
CA GLY A 106 -23.43 16.65 11.28
C GLY A 106 -23.56 16.34 9.78
N GLY A 107 -23.11 15.16 9.37
CA GLY A 107 -23.00 14.79 7.97
C GLY A 107 -24.35 14.58 7.27
N THR A 108 -24.48 15.13 6.07
CA THR A 108 -25.68 15.07 5.23
C THR A 108 -25.62 13.99 4.16
N SER A 109 -24.40 13.55 3.74
CA SER A 109 -24.20 12.50 2.74
C SER A 109 -23.84 11.16 3.38
N ARG A 110 -23.87 10.09 2.57
CA ARG A 110 -23.46 8.72 3.00
C ARG A 110 -22.05 8.35 2.54
N GLY A 111 -21.44 9.18 1.69
CA GLY A 111 -20.15 8.90 1.08
C GLY A 111 -18.99 9.59 1.80
N ILE A 112 -17.81 9.11 1.50
CA ILE A 112 -16.53 9.69 1.90
C ILE A 112 -15.70 9.84 0.63
N ARG A 113 -15.17 11.04 0.39
CA ARG A 113 -14.22 11.30 -0.69
C ARG A 113 -12.98 11.93 -0.09
N LEU A 114 -11.83 11.31 -0.35
CA LEU A 114 -10.54 11.78 0.13
C LEU A 114 -9.54 11.79 -1.02
N ARG A 115 -8.70 12.80 -1.03
CA ARG A 115 -7.50 12.88 -1.86
C ARG A 115 -6.32 13.13 -0.94
N LEU A 116 -5.29 12.33 -1.10
CA LEU A 116 -4.00 12.44 -0.43
C LEU A 116 -2.94 12.69 -1.50
N ASP A 117 -2.21 13.78 -1.37
CA ASP A 117 -1.02 14.09 -2.14
C ASP A 117 0.20 14.00 -1.22
N GLU A 118 1.14 13.12 -1.55
CA GLU A 118 2.42 12.97 -0.87
C GLU A 118 3.52 13.54 -1.76
N MET A 119 4.24 14.52 -1.26
CA MET A 119 5.29 15.20 -2.00
C MET A 119 6.66 14.65 -1.60
N LEU A 120 7.37 14.06 -2.56
CA LEU A 120 8.71 13.52 -2.37
C LEU A 120 9.74 14.44 -3.03
N ASP A 121 10.94 14.53 -2.43
CA ASP A 121 12.07 15.21 -3.06
C ASP A 121 12.76 14.33 -4.12
N ALA A 122 13.76 14.86 -4.80
CA ALA A 122 14.55 14.13 -5.80
C ALA A 122 15.29 12.90 -5.21
N SER A 123 15.43 12.82 -3.90
CA SER A 123 15.98 11.68 -3.16
C SER A 123 14.92 10.70 -2.70
N MET A 124 13.64 10.89 -3.12
CA MET A 124 12.47 10.11 -2.73
C MET A 124 12.15 10.18 -1.23
N ARG A 125 12.50 11.30 -0.57
CA ARG A 125 12.18 11.55 0.83
C ARG A 125 10.90 12.37 0.90
N LEU A 126 10.02 12.00 1.85
CA LEU A 126 8.77 12.70 2.07
C LEU A 126 9.03 14.14 2.57
N ARG A 127 8.54 15.12 1.85
CA ARG A 127 8.65 16.56 2.16
C ARG A 127 7.39 17.14 2.75
N GLY A 128 6.25 16.61 2.38
CA GLY A 128 4.98 17.12 2.82
C GLY A 128 3.81 16.24 2.41
N ILE A 129 2.69 16.50 3.03
CA ILE A 129 1.43 15.81 2.79
C ILE A 129 0.33 16.88 2.64
N ASP A 130 -0.55 16.66 1.67
CA ASP A 130 -1.79 17.42 1.52
C ASP A 130 -2.96 16.42 1.45
N VAL A 131 -3.95 16.60 2.31
CA VAL A 131 -5.17 15.79 2.34
C VAL A 131 -6.36 16.71 2.18
N THR A 132 -7.15 16.46 1.16
CA THR A 132 -8.40 17.17 0.94
C THR A 132 -9.55 16.18 0.84
N GLY A 133 -10.75 16.59 1.21
CA GLY A 133 -11.85 15.68 1.04
C GLY A 133 -13.16 16.15 1.64
N ASN A 134 -14.06 15.19 1.64
CA ASN A 134 -15.40 15.34 2.16
C ASN A 134 -15.80 14.06 2.91
N VAL A 135 -16.07 14.17 4.17
CA VAL A 135 -16.49 13.06 5.03
C VAL A 135 -17.96 13.28 5.41
N PHE A 136 -18.86 12.49 4.83
CA PHE A 136 -20.31 12.59 5.02
C PHE A 136 -20.92 13.95 4.68
N GLY A 137 -20.35 14.67 3.72
CA GLY A 137 -20.82 16.01 3.34
C GLY A 137 -20.05 17.14 4.04
N VAL A 138 -19.19 16.84 4.99
CA VAL A 138 -18.38 17.82 5.72
C VAL A 138 -17.01 17.94 5.06
N PRO A 139 -16.63 19.13 4.58
CA PRO A 139 -15.32 19.35 3.97
C PRO A 139 -14.21 19.21 5.03
N PHE A 140 -13.11 18.60 4.60
CA PHE A 140 -11.93 18.38 5.41
C PHE A 140 -10.68 18.72 4.60
N THR A 141 -9.73 19.41 5.22
CA THR A 141 -8.39 19.63 4.68
C THR A 141 -7.36 19.41 5.76
N ALA A 142 -6.21 18.84 5.39
CA ALA A 142 -5.07 18.74 6.28
C ALA A 142 -3.80 18.80 5.45
N GLU A 143 -2.85 19.65 5.81
CA GLU A 143 -1.61 19.87 5.08
C GLU A 143 -0.45 20.10 6.04
N GLY A 144 0.74 19.76 5.62
CA GLY A 144 1.92 20.08 6.41
C GLY A 144 3.22 19.58 5.83
N PRO A 145 4.31 20.30 6.15
CA PRO A 145 5.66 19.87 5.83
C PRO A 145 6.11 18.74 6.74
N VAL A 146 7.00 17.90 6.20
CA VAL A 146 7.69 16.85 6.93
C VAL A 146 9.16 17.23 7.05
N ASP A 147 9.68 17.27 8.28
CA ASP A 147 11.08 17.53 8.59
C ASP A 147 11.63 16.48 9.57
N HIS A 148 12.85 16.69 10.05
CA HIS A 148 13.52 15.80 11.01
C HIS A 148 12.77 15.66 12.35
N THR A 149 11.86 16.58 12.67
CA THR A 149 11.04 16.53 13.90
C THR A 149 9.73 15.76 13.68
N GLY A 150 9.29 15.60 12.42
CA GLY A 150 8.07 14.92 12.05
C GLY A 150 7.20 15.72 11.08
N LEU A 151 5.95 15.28 10.91
CA LEU A 151 4.93 15.97 10.13
C LEU A 151 4.23 17.01 11.02
N ARG A 152 4.30 18.28 10.64
CA ARG A 152 3.54 19.36 11.27
C ARG A 152 2.22 19.56 10.53
N LEU A 153 1.21 18.81 10.92
CA LEU A 153 -0.09 18.76 10.25
C LEU A 153 -0.99 19.90 10.73
N THR A 154 -1.42 20.77 9.83
CA THR A 154 -2.48 21.75 10.04
C THR A 154 -3.76 21.24 9.39
N TRP A 155 -4.86 21.19 10.12
CA TRP A 155 -6.12 20.66 9.62
C TRP A 155 -7.29 21.62 9.84
N LYS A 156 -8.31 21.50 8.98
CA LYS A 156 -9.59 22.22 9.07
C LYS A 156 -10.72 21.23 8.78
N ALA A 157 -11.73 21.18 9.64
CA ALA A 157 -12.91 20.33 9.48
C ALA A 157 -14.08 20.92 10.27
N ALA A 158 -15.28 20.90 9.69
CA ALA A 158 -16.52 21.31 10.36
C ALA A 158 -16.45 22.67 11.08
N GLY A 159 -15.77 23.67 10.50
CA GLY A 159 -15.59 24.99 11.10
C GLY A 159 -14.55 25.07 12.24
N THR A 160 -13.88 23.96 12.54
CA THR A 160 -12.76 23.90 13.50
C THR A 160 -11.44 23.72 12.76
N SER A 161 -10.35 24.16 13.39
CA SER A 161 -9.00 23.97 12.85
C SER A 161 -8.02 23.74 13.99
N GLY A 162 -6.89 23.12 13.67
CA GLY A 162 -5.83 22.88 14.63
C GLY A 162 -4.53 22.53 13.94
N THR A 163 -3.47 22.52 14.74
CA THR A 163 -2.14 22.08 14.30
C THR A 163 -1.62 21.03 15.26
N ARG A 164 -1.02 19.97 14.73
CA ARG A 164 -0.44 18.88 15.51
C ARG A 164 0.88 18.42 14.90
N LEU A 165 1.86 18.19 15.76
CA LEU A 165 3.09 17.49 15.37
C LEU A 165 2.89 15.99 15.48
N ILE A 166 3.24 15.26 14.42
CA ILE A 166 3.24 13.79 14.32
C ILE A 166 4.69 13.34 14.14
N PRO A 167 5.41 13.06 15.23
CA PRO A 167 6.86 12.80 15.18
C PRO A 167 7.22 11.47 14.53
N GLU A 168 6.23 10.57 14.36
CA GLU A 168 6.42 9.26 13.74
C GLU A 168 6.55 9.34 12.21
N VAL A 169 6.06 10.41 11.58
CA VAL A 169 6.18 10.64 10.13
C VAL A 169 7.46 11.40 9.85
N ARG A 170 8.44 10.75 9.24
CA ARG A 170 9.77 11.31 8.96
C ARG A 170 10.11 11.28 7.47
N PRO A 171 11.04 12.14 7.01
CA PRO A 171 11.42 12.23 5.60
C PRO A 171 11.99 10.93 5.00
N ASP A 172 12.67 10.12 5.81
CA ASP A 172 13.28 8.84 5.41
C ASP A 172 12.26 7.70 5.27
N ARG A 173 11.00 7.99 5.53
CA ARG A 173 9.91 7.02 5.47
C ARG A 173 8.97 7.40 4.35
N VAL A 174 8.98 6.61 3.29
CA VAL A 174 7.88 6.63 2.31
C VAL A 174 6.64 6.17 3.06
N SER A 175 5.56 6.92 3.02
CA SER A 175 4.36 6.52 3.71
C SER A 175 3.77 5.29 3.05
N GLY A 176 3.17 4.43 3.86
CA GLY A 176 2.58 3.18 3.39
C GLY A 176 1.23 3.35 2.69
N GLY A 177 0.89 4.55 2.23
CA GLY A 177 -0.30 4.78 1.40
C GLY A 177 -0.27 3.96 0.12
N ASP A 178 0.93 3.62 -0.33
CA ASP A 178 1.17 2.87 -1.54
C ASP A 178 1.49 1.38 -1.28
N LEU A 179 0.67 0.72 -0.50
CA LEU A 179 0.78 -0.74 -0.29
C LEU A 179 0.66 -1.54 -1.58
N THR A 180 0.06 -0.96 -2.61
CA THR A 180 -0.24 -1.63 -3.88
C THR A 180 0.83 -1.43 -4.93
N SER A 181 1.72 -0.44 -4.78
CA SER A 181 2.53 0.01 -5.89
C SER A 181 3.99 -0.41 -5.86
N ASN A 182 4.48 -0.95 -4.75
CA ASN A 182 5.92 -1.15 -4.55
C ASN A 182 6.39 -2.60 -4.61
N LEU A 183 5.81 -3.42 -5.46
CA LEU A 183 6.35 -4.75 -5.70
C LEU A 183 7.48 -4.68 -6.75
N PRO A 184 8.62 -5.35 -6.52
CA PRO A 184 9.70 -5.43 -7.49
C PRO A 184 9.24 -6.12 -8.78
N ALA A 185 9.85 -5.75 -9.92
CA ALA A 185 9.69 -6.50 -11.15
C ALA A 185 10.45 -7.83 -11.10
N GLY A 186 9.98 -8.81 -11.86
CA GLY A 186 10.66 -10.11 -12.02
C GLY A 186 10.64 -11.00 -10.79
N LEU A 187 9.62 -10.89 -9.95
CA LEU A 187 9.41 -11.76 -8.80
C LEU A 187 9.33 -13.23 -9.21
N LYS A 188 9.93 -14.10 -8.42
CA LYS A 188 9.91 -15.56 -8.65
C LYS A 188 9.33 -16.28 -7.43
N PRO A 189 8.53 -17.34 -7.63
CA PRO A 189 8.03 -18.16 -6.53
C PRO A 189 9.13 -18.59 -5.56
N GLY A 190 8.83 -18.51 -4.26
CA GLY A 190 9.77 -18.81 -3.17
C GLY A 190 10.64 -17.63 -2.71
N GLN A 191 10.67 -16.52 -3.44
CA GLN A 191 11.35 -15.30 -2.97
C GLN A 191 10.64 -14.69 -1.77
N GLN A 192 11.43 -14.04 -0.89
CA GLN A 192 10.93 -13.25 0.22
C GLN A 192 11.70 -11.93 0.24
N PHE A 193 11.00 -10.86 0.58
CA PHE A 193 11.60 -9.55 0.82
C PHE A 193 10.82 -8.84 1.92
N SER A 194 11.44 -7.87 2.58
CA SER A 194 10.77 -7.06 3.59
C SER A 194 10.75 -5.59 3.17
N ASN A 195 9.75 -4.88 3.67
CA ASN A 195 9.65 -3.44 3.54
C ASN A 195 9.07 -2.86 4.84
N ARG A 196 9.43 -1.62 5.17
CA ARG A 196 8.84 -0.90 6.29
C ARG A 196 7.64 -0.12 5.81
N ILE A 197 6.49 -0.41 6.38
CA ILE A 197 5.25 0.28 6.07
C ILE A 197 4.74 1.07 7.28
N SER A 198 4.14 2.21 7.01
CA SER A 198 3.43 2.97 8.03
C SER A 198 1.96 2.56 8.04
N THR A 199 1.46 2.12 9.19
CA THR A 199 0.06 1.77 9.39
C THR A 199 -0.55 2.62 10.48
N ILE A 200 -1.86 2.78 10.46
CA ILE A 200 -2.59 3.39 11.58
C ILE A 200 -2.93 2.27 12.58
N ASP A 201 -2.45 2.39 13.81
CA ASP A 201 -2.93 1.58 14.92
C ASP A 201 -4.35 2.04 15.27
N PRO A 202 -5.40 1.23 14.98
CA PRO A 202 -6.78 1.64 15.16
C PRO A 202 -7.14 1.81 16.65
N THR A 203 -6.41 1.17 17.56
CA THR A 203 -6.70 1.23 19.00
C THR A 203 -6.14 2.50 19.63
N ARG A 204 -5.02 3.01 19.12
CA ARG A 204 -4.34 4.20 19.65
C ARG A 204 -4.47 5.42 18.76
N LEU A 205 -5.02 5.27 17.55
CA LEU A 205 -5.07 6.28 16.49
C LEU A 205 -3.70 6.93 16.24
N ARG A 206 -2.65 6.10 16.24
CA ARG A 206 -1.26 6.52 16.00
C ARG A 206 -0.72 5.83 14.76
N LEU A 207 0.11 6.54 14.03
CA LEU A 207 0.93 5.93 12.99
C LEU A 207 1.96 5.03 13.66
N ALA A 208 2.02 3.78 13.23
CA ALA A 208 3.02 2.81 13.64
C ALA A 208 3.76 2.33 12.40
N THR A 209 5.08 2.31 12.46
CA THR A 209 5.89 1.67 11.43
C THR A 209 6.02 0.20 11.77
N LYS A 210 5.65 -0.64 10.82
CA LYS A 210 5.73 -2.10 10.92
C LYS A 210 6.58 -2.66 9.80
N GLU A 211 7.27 -3.74 10.06
CA GLU A 211 7.93 -4.51 9.03
C GLU A 211 6.89 -5.39 8.33
N ALA A 212 6.76 -5.20 7.03
CA ALA A 212 5.96 -6.06 6.16
C ALA A 212 6.89 -7.07 5.48
N VAL A 213 6.62 -8.35 5.66
CA VAL A 213 7.32 -9.43 4.95
C VAL A 213 6.44 -9.89 3.80
N PHE A 214 7.00 -9.86 2.60
CA PHE A 214 6.35 -10.32 1.37
C PHE A 214 6.90 -11.70 1.00
N VAL A 215 6.02 -12.65 0.77
CA VAL A 215 6.35 -14.02 0.37
C VAL A 215 5.73 -14.26 -1.01
N VAL A 216 6.56 -14.47 -2.00
CA VAL A 216 6.11 -14.79 -3.36
C VAL A 216 5.71 -16.27 -3.40
N LEU A 217 4.44 -16.53 -3.66
CA LEU A 217 3.87 -17.88 -3.63
C LEU A 217 4.00 -18.54 -4.99
N GLU A 218 2.98 -18.46 -5.81
CA GLU A 218 2.87 -19.13 -7.10
C GLU A 218 2.29 -18.24 -8.17
N ARG A 219 2.28 -18.71 -9.41
CA ARG A 219 1.55 -18.09 -10.50
C ARG A 219 0.13 -18.62 -10.53
N VAL A 220 -0.83 -17.72 -10.64
CA VAL A 220 -2.25 -18.03 -10.64
C VAL A 220 -2.96 -17.42 -11.84
N GLN A 221 -3.89 -18.14 -12.42
CA GLN A 221 -4.77 -17.59 -13.44
C GLN A 221 -5.79 -16.67 -12.77
N HIS A 222 -5.87 -15.43 -13.21
CA HIS A 222 -6.75 -14.43 -12.65
C HIS A 222 -7.51 -13.67 -13.74
N ARG A 223 -8.79 -13.41 -13.49
CA ARG A 223 -9.62 -12.61 -14.39
C ARG A 223 -9.36 -11.13 -14.11
N THR A 224 -8.71 -10.45 -15.04
CA THR A 224 -8.46 -9.00 -15.03
C THR A 224 -9.46 -8.29 -15.93
N ALA A 225 -9.41 -6.95 -15.94
CA ALA A 225 -10.21 -6.15 -16.88
C ALA A 225 -9.86 -6.42 -18.36
N ALA A 226 -8.64 -6.88 -18.66
CA ALA A 226 -8.19 -7.24 -20.01
C ALA A 226 -8.47 -8.70 -20.39
N GLY A 227 -9.06 -9.50 -19.50
CA GLY A 227 -9.29 -10.93 -19.69
C GLY A 227 -8.57 -11.80 -18.65
N ILE A 228 -8.35 -13.06 -18.97
CA ILE A 228 -7.62 -13.98 -18.09
C ILE A 228 -6.12 -13.73 -18.28
N ALA A 229 -5.42 -13.47 -17.19
CA ALA A 229 -3.97 -13.31 -17.15
C ALA A 229 -3.35 -14.21 -16.10
N GLU A 230 -2.10 -14.62 -16.34
CA GLU A 230 -1.28 -15.27 -15.33
C GLU A 230 -0.62 -14.19 -14.46
N LEU A 231 -0.89 -14.19 -13.16
CA LEU A 231 -0.36 -13.25 -12.20
C LEU A 231 0.44 -13.99 -11.13
N ILE A 232 1.39 -13.29 -10.54
CA ILE A 232 2.18 -13.77 -9.40
C ILE A 232 1.40 -13.44 -8.13
N GLU A 233 1.12 -14.44 -7.29
CA GLU A 233 0.50 -14.25 -6.00
C GLU A 233 1.58 -13.99 -4.93
N VAL A 234 1.41 -12.93 -4.17
CA VAL A 234 2.32 -12.49 -3.12
C VAL A 234 1.54 -12.32 -1.83
N GLU A 235 1.97 -13.01 -0.78
CA GLU A 235 1.40 -12.87 0.55
C GLU A 235 2.18 -11.81 1.33
N MET A 236 1.47 -10.82 1.89
CA MET A 236 2.04 -9.84 2.78
C MET A 236 1.70 -10.18 4.22
N ARG A 237 2.73 -10.24 5.06
CA ARG A 237 2.63 -10.49 6.51
C ARG A 237 3.04 -9.26 7.29
N LEU A 238 2.26 -8.93 8.33
CA LEU A 238 2.60 -7.92 9.33
C LEU A 238 2.73 -8.60 10.68
N ASP A 239 3.83 -8.37 11.37
CA ASP A 239 4.09 -9.00 12.68
C ASP A 239 3.93 -10.53 12.63
N GLY A 240 4.32 -11.17 11.52
CA GLY A 240 4.20 -12.60 11.28
C GLY A 240 2.79 -13.10 10.92
N ARG A 241 1.77 -12.25 10.93
CA ARG A 241 0.40 -12.59 10.56
C ARG A 241 0.13 -12.24 9.12
N ARG A 242 -0.60 -13.08 8.42
CA ARG A 242 -1.06 -12.83 7.06
C ARG A 242 -2.02 -11.64 7.06
N PHE A 243 -1.64 -10.57 6.39
CA PHE A 243 -2.39 -9.32 6.37
C PHE A 243 -3.08 -9.08 5.02
N ALA A 244 -2.37 -9.32 3.91
CA ALA A 244 -2.91 -9.13 2.58
C ALA A 244 -2.43 -10.20 1.60
N VAL A 245 -3.17 -10.35 0.50
CA VAL A 245 -2.76 -11.09 -0.69
C VAL A 245 -2.78 -10.13 -1.86
N LEU A 246 -1.66 -10.08 -2.58
CA LEU A 246 -1.49 -9.25 -3.78
C LEU A 246 -1.33 -10.17 -4.99
N ARG A 247 -1.87 -9.75 -6.15
CA ARG A 247 -1.65 -10.40 -7.43
C ARG A 247 -1.10 -9.38 -8.40
N CYS A 248 0.13 -9.60 -8.85
CA CYS A 248 0.84 -8.68 -9.72
C CYS A 248 1.30 -9.36 -11.01
N ASP A 249 1.56 -8.56 -12.03
CA ASP A 249 2.22 -9.00 -13.25
C ASP A 249 3.75 -9.09 -13.07
N ASP A 250 4.46 -9.53 -14.11
CA ASP A 250 5.93 -9.66 -14.11
C ASP A 250 6.67 -8.32 -13.94
N ARG A 251 5.99 -7.19 -14.13
CA ARG A 251 6.52 -5.84 -13.90
C ARG A 251 6.26 -5.32 -12.50
N GLY A 252 5.62 -6.13 -11.64
CA GLY A 252 5.24 -5.75 -10.28
C GLY A 252 3.99 -4.88 -10.20
N ALA A 253 3.27 -4.62 -11.31
CA ALA A 253 2.02 -3.90 -11.27
C ALA A 253 0.94 -4.76 -10.60
N VAL A 254 0.35 -4.25 -9.51
CA VAL A 254 -0.64 -4.99 -8.74
C VAL A 254 -2.01 -4.84 -9.38
N HIS A 255 -2.57 -5.96 -9.83
CA HIS A 255 -3.90 -6.06 -10.42
C HIS A 255 -4.98 -6.25 -9.36
N ARG A 256 -4.64 -6.90 -8.25
CA ARG A 256 -5.59 -7.15 -7.16
C ARG A 256 -4.87 -7.18 -5.83
N GLN A 257 -5.50 -6.56 -4.83
CA GLN A 257 -5.07 -6.63 -3.43
C GLN A 257 -6.27 -6.99 -2.56
N GLU A 258 -6.12 -7.99 -1.71
CA GLU A 258 -7.13 -8.41 -0.72
C GLU A 258 -6.58 -8.16 0.68
N LEU A 259 -7.18 -7.22 1.43
CA LEU A 259 -6.90 -6.97 2.84
C LEU A 259 -7.77 -7.90 3.68
N LEU A 260 -7.18 -8.94 4.25
CA LEU A 260 -7.91 -10.09 4.81
C LEU A 260 -8.75 -9.72 6.02
N ASP A 261 -8.17 -8.97 6.98
CA ASP A 261 -8.88 -8.60 8.21
C ASP A 261 -10.03 -7.62 7.97
N ALA A 262 -9.91 -6.78 6.96
CA ALA A 262 -10.93 -5.78 6.61
C ALA A 262 -11.97 -6.32 5.62
N GLY A 263 -11.71 -7.46 4.98
CA GLY A 263 -12.51 -7.97 3.87
C GLY A 263 -12.53 -7.02 2.66
N MET A 264 -11.56 -6.11 2.56
CA MET A 264 -11.47 -5.12 1.49
C MET A 264 -10.66 -5.65 0.33
N ILE A 265 -11.12 -5.38 -0.87
CA ILE A 265 -10.47 -5.80 -2.11
C ILE A 265 -10.33 -4.56 -3.00
N LEU A 266 -9.11 -4.32 -3.47
CA LEU A 266 -8.81 -3.39 -4.55
C LEU A 266 -8.61 -4.20 -5.82
N ASP A 267 -9.40 -3.92 -6.85
CA ASP A 267 -9.36 -4.64 -8.12
C ASP A 267 -9.11 -3.67 -9.26
N LEU A 268 -7.98 -3.82 -9.98
CA LEU A 268 -7.54 -2.89 -11.01
C LEU A 268 -8.52 -2.94 -12.20
N THR A 269 -9.11 -1.80 -12.52
CA THR A 269 -10.07 -1.66 -13.60
C THR A 269 -9.43 -1.14 -14.88
N HIS A 270 -8.57 -0.12 -14.77
CA HIS A 270 -7.84 0.45 -15.89
C HIS A 270 -6.65 1.29 -15.40
N VAL A 271 -5.75 1.59 -16.32
CA VAL A 271 -4.65 2.54 -16.14
C VAL A 271 -4.80 3.63 -17.18
N SER A 272 -4.66 4.87 -16.78
CA SER A 272 -4.65 6.04 -17.66
C SER A 272 -3.32 6.81 -17.59
N ASP A 273 -3.06 7.67 -18.57
CA ASP A 273 -2.02 8.69 -18.48
C ASP A 273 -2.47 9.87 -17.60
N GLU A 274 -1.60 10.85 -17.42
CA GLU A 274 -1.87 12.08 -16.65
C GLU A 274 -3.01 12.93 -17.20
N PHE A 275 -3.36 12.77 -18.50
CA PHE A 275 -4.45 13.46 -19.15
C PHE A 275 -5.77 12.67 -19.12
N GLY A 276 -5.80 11.52 -18.43
CA GLY A 276 -6.97 10.66 -18.30
C GLY A 276 -7.21 9.73 -19.50
N LYS A 277 -6.30 9.67 -20.47
CA LYS A 277 -6.42 8.75 -21.61
C LYS A 277 -6.09 7.32 -21.14
N GLN A 278 -7.03 6.40 -21.34
CA GLN A 278 -6.84 4.99 -20.95
C GLN A 278 -5.72 4.35 -21.78
N ILE A 279 -4.74 3.76 -21.07
CA ILE A 279 -3.60 3.05 -21.65
C ILE A 279 -3.65 1.53 -21.38
N TRP A 280 -4.47 1.08 -20.42
CA TRP A 280 -4.70 -0.34 -20.15
C TRP A 280 -6.09 -0.54 -19.48
N PRO A 281 -6.86 -1.60 -19.83
CA PRO A 281 -6.67 -2.37 -21.06
C PRO A 281 -6.80 -1.49 -22.29
N LEU A 282 -6.13 -1.85 -23.39
CA LEU A 282 -6.28 -1.06 -24.62
C LEU A 282 -7.75 -1.03 -25.03
N PRO A 283 -8.29 0.14 -25.41
CA PRO A 283 -9.64 0.22 -25.92
C PRO A 283 -9.79 -0.67 -27.16
N PRO A 284 -10.95 -1.33 -27.33
CA PRO A 284 -11.16 -2.34 -28.38
C PRO A 284 -10.86 -1.87 -29.81
N ASP A 285 -10.83 -0.56 -30.03
CA ASP A 285 -10.57 0.04 -31.35
C ASP A 285 -9.14 0.54 -31.55
N ALA A 286 -8.25 0.48 -30.55
CA ALA A 286 -6.86 0.98 -30.66
C ALA A 286 -5.99 0.18 -31.67
N GLY A 287 -6.44 -0.98 -32.12
CA GLY A 287 -5.75 -1.83 -33.12
C GLY A 287 -6.19 -1.61 -34.58
N LYS A 288 -7.17 -0.75 -34.84
CA LYS A 288 -7.75 -0.58 -36.18
C LYS A 288 -7.25 0.64 -36.95
N THR A 289 -6.39 1.46 -36.36
CA THR A 289 -5.72 2.56 -37.05
C THR A 289 -4.37 2.08 -37.57
N ARG A 290 -4.37 1.40 -38.71
CA ARG A 290 -3.26 1.26 -39.63
C ARG A 290 -3.73 1.62 -41.06
#